data_4c93200694100dde5c2b0852233798a5
#
_entry.id   4c93200694100dde5c2b0852233798a5
#
_cell.length_a   1.000
_cell.length_b   1.000
_cell.length_c   1.000
_cell.angle_alpha   90.00
_cell.angle_beta   90.00
_cell.angle_gamma   90.00
#
_symmetry.space_group_name_H-M   'P 1'
#
loop_
_entity.id
_entity.type
_entity.pdbx_description
1 polymer ?
#
loop_
_entity_poly.entity_id
_entity_poly.type
_entity_poly.pdbx_seq_one_letter_code
_entity_poly.pdbx_strand_id
1 'polypeptide(L)'
;MIIDHQRWGLAPAARVRAAPRRRQGFTLIEACVALAVLSIAMVMLGSTIASSSLMRAEKREASIAAHAARSTLENLRSENFSSLWVLHNASPDDDPGGIGTAPGPHFQVAGLVVDPLDVDGFVGEIVLPNTAGVLREDGQNADLGMPRDLNGDTLIDAESRAADYRILPVLVRLRWQSSLGPRQLEMYSMLVHYEEAP
;
A
#
# COMPACT_ATOMS: atom_id res chain seq x y z
N MET A 1 58.49 80.58 41.54
CA MET A 1 58.45 79.18 41.09
C MET A 1 57.31 78.99 40.14
N ILE A 2 57.57 79.10 38.84
CA ILE A 2 56.59 79.22 37.76
C ILE A 2 56.42 77.81 37.23
N ILE A 3 55.21 77.22 37.24
CA ILE A 3 54.91 75.93 36.66
C ILE A 3 54.21 76.19 35.30
N ASP A 4 54.89 75.79 34.27
CA ASP A 4 54.50 75.95 32.87
C ASP A 4 53.46 74.83 32.54
N HIS A 5 52.24 75.18 32.13
CA HIS A 5 51.18 74.28 31.66
C HIS A 5 51.27 74.07 30.16
N GLN A 6 51.93 73.01 29.76
CA GLN A 6 51.91 72.59 28.38
C GLN A 6 50.48 72.17 27.96
N ARG A 7 49.88 72.93 27.09
CA ARG A 7 48.64 72.62 26.35
C ARG A 7 48.92 71.54 25.32
N TRP A 8 48.40 70.35 25.56
CA TRP A 8 48.34 69.33 24.55
C TRP A 8 47.23 69.67 23.53
N GLY A 9 47.58 70.08 22.29
CA GLY A 9 46.66 70.31 21.20
C GLY A 9 46.15 68.99 20.65
N LEU A 10 44.86 68.71 20.87
CA LEU A 10 44.18 67.61 20.24
C LEU A 10 44.05 67.90 18.71
N ALA A 11 44.73 67.13 17.87
CA ALA A 11 44.60 67.19 16.42
C ALA A 11 43.15 66.83 16.04
N PRO A 12 42.53 67.56 15.08
CA PRO A 12 41.18 67.27 14.66
C PRO A 12 41.15 65.91 13.94
N ALA A 13 40.29 64.98 14.42
CA ALA A 13 40.04 63.69 13.83
C ALA A 13 39.63 63.87 12.37
N ALA A 14 40.43 63.37 11.44
CA ALA A 14 40.12 63.36 10.03
C ALA A 14 38.84 62.56 9.78
N ARG A 15 37.77 63.23 9.37
CA ARG A 15 36.53 62.57 8.96
C ARG A 15 36.83 61.79 7.66
N VAL A 16 36.93 60.49 7.78
CA VAL A 16 36.95 59.59 6.60
C VAL A 16 35.61 59.76 5.93
N ARG A 17 35.55 60.44 4.82
CA ARG A 17 34.40 60.49 3.95
C ARG A 17 34.20 59.10 3.36
N ALA A 18 33.15 58.39 3.80
CA ALA A 18 32.71 57.15 3.16
C ALA A 18 32.40 57.47 1.70
N ALA A 19 33.08 56.79 0.82
CA ALA A 19 32.82 56.92 -0.63
C ALA A 19 31.38 56.51 -0.93
N PRO A 20 30.64 57.26 -1.77
CA PRO A 20 29.29 56.90 -2.11
C PRO A 20 29.32 55.56 -2.83
N ARG A 21 28.69 54.53 -2.24
CA ARG A 21 28.49 53.28 -2.88
C ARG A 21 27.67 53.52 -4.15
N ARG A 22 28.26 53.39 -5.33
CA ARG A 22 27.56 53.38 -6.58
C ARG A 22 26.48 52.33 -6.53
N ARG A 23 25.21 52.72 -6.51
CA ARG A 23 24.09 51.83 -6.72
C ARG A 23 24.18 51.39 -8.17
N GLN A 24 24.63 50.17 -8.41
CA GLN A 24 24.58 49.55 -9.73
C GLN A 24 23.11 49.26 -10.00
N GLY A 25 22.56 49.90 -11.05
CA GLY A 25 21.21 49.61 -11.52
C GLY A 25 21.17 48.26 -12.21
N PHE A 26 20.07 47.51 -12.05
CA PHE A 26 19.82 46.27 -12.78
C PHE A 26 19.73 46.57 -14.29
N THR A 27 20.41 45.75 -15.10
CA THR A 27 20.30 45.82 -16.56
C THR A 27 19.05 45.08 -17.02
N LEU A 28 18.46 45.51 -18.15
CA LEU A 28 17.28 44.90 -18.73
C LEU A 28 17.53 43.39 -19.02
N ILE A 29 18.73 43.08 -19.51
CA ILE A 29 19.10 41.67 -19.79
C ILE A 29 19.19 40.79 -18.53
N GLU A 30 19.67 41.35 -17.43
CA GLU A 30 19.75 40.67 -16.15
C GLU A 30 18.37 40.38 -15.59
N ALA A 31 17.41 41.32 -15.76
CA ALA A 31 16.01 41.11 -15.41
C ALA A 31 15.36 40.01 -16.29
N CYS A 32 15.64 39.98 -17.59
CA CYS A 32 15.15 38.95 -18.49
C CYS A 32 15.70 37.55 -18.12
N VAL A 33 16.99 37.46 -17.83
CA VAL A 33 17.61 36.21 -17.42
C VAL A 33 17.05 35.74 -16.08
N ALA A 34 16.91 36.64 -15.10
CA ALA A 34 16.32 36.29 -13.80
C ALA A 34 14.88 35.79 -13.95
N LEU A 35 14.06 36.40 -14.78
CA LEU A 35 12.69 35.93 -15.04
C LEU A 35 12.67 34.58 -15.76
N ALA A 36 13.58 34.34 -16.70
CA ALA A 36 13.69 33.02 -17.37
C ALA A 36 14.05 31.92 -16.37
N VAL A 37 15.04 32.14 -15.52
CA VAL A 37 15.45 31.21 -14.49
C VAL A 37 14.31 30.95 -13.47
N LEU A 38 13.62 32.03 -13.06
CA LEU A 38 12.48 31.92 -12.14
C LEU A 38 11.34 31.09 -12.76
N SER A 39 11.05 31.31 -14.04
CA SER A 39 10.00 30.57 -14.77
C SER A 39 10.31 29.06 -14.81
N ILE A 40 11.55 28.71 -15.12
CA ILE A 40 12.00 27.30 -15.11
C ILE A 40 11.88 26.70 -13.72
N ALA A 41 12.32 27.41 -12.69
CA ALA A 41 12.23 26.96 -11.30
C ALA A 41 10.77 26.74 -10.86
N MET A 42 9.84 27.62 -11.26
CA MET A 42 8.41 27.45 -10.95
C MET A 42 7.79 26.24 -11.63
N VAL A 43 8.14 25.96 -12.90
CA VAL A 43 7.68 24.77 -13.62
C VAL A 43 8.19 23.48 -12.94
N MET A 44 9.46 23.44 -12.56
CA MET A 44 10.05 22.30 -11.85
C MET A 44 9.40 22.08 -10.48
N LEU A 45 9.15 23.14 -9.73
CA LEU A 45 8.48 23.05 -8.43
C LEU A 45 7.05 22.53 -8.59
N GLY A 46 6.30 23.01 -9.57
CA GLY A 46 4.95 22.55 -9.86
C GLY A 46 4.89 21.07 -10.21
N SER A 47 5.82 20.57 -11.03
CA SER A 47 5.90 19.16 -11.38
C SER A 47 6.22 18.26 -10.17
N THR A 48 7.08 18.72 -9.27
CA THR A 48 7.44 18.00 -8.04
C THR A 48 6.24 17.89 -7.08
N ILE A 49 5.46 18.96 -6.93
CA ILE A 49 4.26 18.94 -6.09
C ILE A 49 3.22 17.97 -6.67
N ALA A 50 2.99 18.02 -7.98
CA ALA A 50 2.05 17.12 -8.66
C ALA A 50 2.46 15.65 -8.46
N SER A 51 3.71 15.30 -8.71
CA SER A 51 4.24 13.95 -8.49
C SER A 51 4.10 13.49 -7.04
N SER A 52 4.37 14.37 -6.08
CA SER A 52 4.23 14.05 -4.65
C SER A 52 2.79 13.75 -4.25
N SER A 53 1.81 14.44 -4.85
CA SER A 53 0.38 14.19 -4.57
C SER A 53 -0.07 12.83 -5.07
N LEU A 54 0.35 12.44 -6.27
CA LEU A 54 0.06 11.11 -6.84
C LEU A 54 0.67 9.99 -5.98
N MET A 55 1.93 10.12 -5.57
CA MET A 55 2.59 9.14 -4.70
C MET A 55 1.89 8.99 -3.33
N ARG A 56 1.32 10.08 -2.78
CA ARG A 56 0.56 10.00 -1.53
C ARG A 56 -0.75 9.25 -1.71
N ALA A 57 -1.44 9.44 -2.82
CA ALA A 57 -2.67 8.73 -3.14
C ALA A 57 -2.38 7.22 -3.25
N GLU A 58 -1.37 6.81 -4.00
CA GLU A 58 -0.95 5.40 -4.11
C GLU A 58 -0.59 4.75 -2.79
N LYS A 59 0.19 5.45 -1.94
CA LYS A 59 0.54 4.93 -0.61
C LYS A 59 -0.70 4.73 0.27
N ARG A 60 -1.68 5.63 0.17
CA ARG A 60 -2.95 5.49 0.88
C ARG A 60 -3.72 4.28 0.41
N GLU A 61 -3.87 4.09 -0.90
CA GLU A 61 -4.55 2.94 -1.50
C GLU A 61 -3.87 1.62 -1.09
N ALA A 62 -2.53 1.54 -1.20
CA ALA A 62 -1.77 0.37 -0.76
C ALA A 62 -1.92 0.09 0.74
N SER A 63 -2.00 1.13 1.58
CA SER A 63 -2.27 0.98 3.01
C SER A 63 -3.68 0.44 3.26
N ILE A 64 -4.70 0.93 2.55
CA ILE A 64 -6.07 0.43 2.63
C ILE A 64 -6.12 -1.04 2.23
N ALA A 65 -5.49 -1.40 1.10
CA ALA A 65 -5.41 -2.78 0.64
C ALA A 65 -4.74 -3.71 1.67
N ALA A 66 -3.60 -3.29 2.23
CA ALA A 66 -2.90 -4.08 3.23
C ALA A 66 -3.72 -4.26 4.53
N HIS A 67 -4.43 -3.24 4.97
CA HIS A 67 -5.34 -3.35 6.12
C HIS A 67 -6.52 -4.27 5.82
N ALA A 68 -7.14 -4.16 4.66
CA ALA A 68 -8.24 -5.02 4.25
C ALA A 68 -7.80 -6.49 4.20
N ALA A 69 -6.67 -6.80 3.56
CA ALA A 69 -6.14 -8.16 3.50
C ALA A 69 -5.88 -8.77 4.89
N ARG A 70 -5.27 -7.99 5.79
CA ARG A 70 -5.02 -8.44 7.18
C ARG A 70 -6.33 -8.67 7.94
N SER A 71 -7.27 -7.73 7.85
CA SER A 71 -8.57 -7.85 8.50
C SER A 71 -9.35 -9.08 7.99
N THR A 72 -9.32 -9.35 6.67
CA THR A 72 -9.92 -10.54 6.10
C THR A 72 -9.27 -11.81 6.65
N LEU A 73 -7.93 -11.89 6.72
CA LEU A 73 -7.24 -13.04 7.30
C LEU A 73 -7.52 -13.22 8.79
N GLU A 74 -7.66 -12.13 9.54
CA GLU A 74 -8.02 -12.18 10.96
C GLU A 74 -9.46 -12.66 11.15
N ASN A 75 -10.38 -12.21 10.30
CA ASN A 75 -11.77 -12.68 10.30
C ASN A 75 -11.82 -14.19 10.03
N LEU A 76 -11.15 -14.65 8.97
CA LEU A 76 -11.06 -16.08 8.65
C LEU A 76 -10.49 -16.92 9.81
N ARG A 77 -9.51 -16.40 10.55
CA ARG A 77 -8.96 -17.07 11.73
C ARG A 77 -9.93 -17.13 12.91
N SER A 78 -10.88 -16.21 12.99
CA SER A 78 -11.89 -16.16 14.04
C SER A 78 -13.13 -16.98 13.74
N GLU A 79 -13.31 -17.39 12.47
CA GLU A 79 -14.42 -18.24 12.06
C GLU A 79 -14.22 -19.70 12.46
N ASN A 80 -15.29 -20.48 12.45
CA ASN A 80 -15.20 -21.90 12.69
C ASN A 80 -14.41 -22.59 11.56
N PHE A 81 -13.28 -23.19 11.92
CA PHE A 81 -12.37 -23.79 10.95
C PHE A 81 -13.04 -24.80 10.02
N SER A 82 -13.90 -25.68 10.56
CA SER A 82 -14.57 -26.72 9.77
C SER A 82 -15.57 -26.21 8.74
N SER A 83 -15.99 -24.94 8.84
CA SER A 83 -16.91 -24.32 7.88
C SER A 83 -16.22 -23.33 6.92
N LEU A 84 -14.93 -23.02 7.09
CA LEU A 84 -14.24 -22.04 6.27
C LEU A 84 -14.32 -22.36 4.77
N TRP A 85 -14.14 -23.61 4.40
CA TRP A 85 -14.22 -24.02 3.00
C TRP A 85 -15.60 -23.73 2.40
N VAL A 86 -16.66 -24.23 3.04
CA VAL A 86 -18.03 -24.10 2.52
C VAL A 86 -18.55 -22.65 2.57
N LEU A 87 -18.00 -21.80 3.44
CA LEU A 87 -18.39 -20.39 3.52
C LEU A 87 -17.71 -19.51 2.47
N HIS A 88 -16.51 -19.89 2.03
CA HIS A 88 -15.68 -19.02 1.18
C HIS A 88 -15.26 -19.66 -0.15
N ASN A 89 -15.80 -20.83 -0.50
CA ASN A 89 -15.63 -21.38 -1.85
C ASN A 89 -16.55 -20.66 -2.85
N ALA A 90 -16.44 -20.97 -4.12
CA ALA A 90 -17.25 -20.39 -5.18
C ALA A 90 -18.53 -21.19 -5.48
N SER A 91 -18.78 -22.30 -4.77
CA SER A 91 -19.96 -23.15 -4.96
C SER A 91 -21.11 -22.68 -4.05
N PRO A 92 -22.27 -22.34 -4.58
CA PRO A 92 -23.40 -22.00 -3.76
C PRO A 92 -24.19 -23.21 -3.23
N ASP A 93 -23.91 -24.42 -3.74
CA ASP A 93 -24.73 -25.62 -3.51
C ASP A 93 -24.46 -26.25 -2.14
N ASP A 94 -23.29 -26.03 -1.56
CA ASP A 94 -22.86 -26.56 -0.28
C ASP A 94 -22.94 -25.55 0.89
N ASP A 95 -23.59 -24.42 0.65
CA ASP A 95 -23.79 -23.37 1.65
C ASP A 95 -24.60 -23.85 2.86
N PRO A 96 -24.11 -23.64 4.10
CA PRO A 96 -24.75 -24.17 5.31
C PRO A 96 -26.18 -23.66 5.57
N GLY A 97 -26.51 -22.47 5.08
CA GLY A 97 -27.82 -21.83 5.24
C GLY A 97 -28.77 -22.06 4.06
N GLY A 98 -28.33 -22.78 3.03
CA GLY A 98 -29.01 -22.96 1.75
C GLY A 98 -28.31 -22.21 0.62
N ILE A 99 -28.67 -22.52 -0.60
CA ILE A 99 -27.99 -22.05 -1.84
C ILE A 99 -27.81 -20.53 -1.84
N GLY A 100 -26.57 -20.07 -1.96
CA GLY A 100 -26.20 -18.66 -2.07
C GLY A 100 -26.29 -17.84 -0.78
N THR A 101 -26.29 -18.51 0.39
CA THR A 101 -26.36 -17.82 1.70
C THR A 101 -24.99 -17.55 2.32
N ALA A 102 -23.95 -18.21 1.86
CA ALA A 102 -22.58 -17.96 2.33
C ALA A 102 -22.04 -16.64 1.75
N PRO A 103 -21.08 -16.01 2.44
CA PRO A 103 -20.45 -14.78 1.96
C PRO A 103 -19.68 -14.98 0.64
N GLY A 104 -19.21 -16.20 0.37
CA GLY A 104 -18.44 -16.53 -0.83
C GLY A 104 -17.01 -15.99 -0.82
N PRO A 105 -16.29 -16.13 -1.95
CA PRO A 105 -14.88 -15.75 -2.03
C PRO A 105 -14.65 -14.26 -2.30
N HIS A 106 -15.65 -13.50 -2.75
CA HIS A 106 -15.47 -12.13 -3.23
C HIS A 106 -15.94 -11.08 -2.22
N PHE A 107 -15.21 -9.97 -2.11
CA PHE A 107 -15.58 -8.88 -1.20
C PHE A 107 -15.17 -7.50 -1.74
N GLN A 108 -15.86 -6.47 -1.27
CA GLN A 108 -15.55 -5.08 -1.59
C GLN A 108 -14.65 -4.45 -0.53
N VAL A 109 -13.81 -3.50 -0.95
CA VAL A 109 -12.95 -2.71 -0.06
C VAL A 109 -13.26 -1.23 -0.23
N ALA A 110 -13.78 -0.60 0.81
CA ALA A 110 -14.09 0.83 0.78
C ALA A 110 -12.82 1.67 0.53
N GLY A 111 -12.89 2.57 -0.45
CA GLY A 111 -11.78 3.46 -0.81
C GLY A 111 -10.84 2.90 -1.87
N LEU A 112 -11.09 1.72 -2.40
CA LEU A 112 -10.44 1.18 -3.60
C LEU A 112 -11.48 1.08 -4.74
N VAL A 113 -11.02 1.29 -5.96
CA VAL A 113 -11.83 1.22 -7.18
C VAL A 113 -11.55 -0.10 -7.88
N VAL A 114 -12.60 -0.81 -8.27
CA VAL A 114 -12.48 -2.07 -9.02
C VAL A 114 -11.71 -1.83 -10.32
N ASP A 115 -10.85 -2.76 -10.71
CA ASP A 115 -10.20 -2.74 -12.01
C ASP A 115 -11.29 -2.94 -13.10
N PRO A 116 -11.42 -2.02 -14.08
CA PRO A 116 -12.41 -2.17 -15.15
C PRO A 116 -12.25 -3.43 -16.00
N LEU A 117 -11.10 -4.09 -15.95
CA LEU A 117 -10.82 -5.35 -16.63
C LEU A 117 -11.16 -6.57 -15.77
N ASP A 118 -11.51 -6.37 -14.50
CA ASP A 118 -11.92 -7.46 -13.62
C ASP A 118 -13.38 -7.85 -13.88
N VAL A 119 -13.58 -9.11 -14.23
CA VAL A 119 -14.88 -9.62 -14.71
C VAL A 119 -15.86 -9.83 -13.56
N ASP A 120 -15.34 -10.08 -12.35
CA ASP A 120 -16.16 -10.36 -11.16
C ASP A 120 -16.70 -9.09 -10.49
N GLY A 121 -16.10 -7.93 -10.77
CA GLY A 121 -16.53 -6.65 -10.24
C GLY A 121 -16.23 -6.44 -8.76
N PHE A 122 -15.30 -7.22 -8.18
CA PHE A 122 -14.89 -7.13 -6.80
C PHE A 122 -13.41 -6.73 -6.67
N VAL A 123 -13.09 -6.01 -5.60
CA VAL A 123 -11.69 -5.62 -5.30
C VAL A 123 -10.93 -6.77 -4.65
N GLY A 124 -11.61 -7.56 -3.82
CA GLY A 124 -10.99 -8.61 -3.02
C GLY A 124 -11.53 -10.00 -3.32
N GLU A 125 -10.63 -10.97 -3.30
CA GLU A 125 -10.90 -12.38 -3.52
C GLU A 125 -10.17 -13.23 -2.46
N ILE A 126 -10.87 -14.18 -1.87
CA ILE A 126 -10.33 -15.23 -1.02
C ILE A 126 -10.09 -16.45 -1.91
N VAL A 127 -8.84 -16.77 -2.15
CA VAL A 127 -8.45 -17.93 -2.97
C VAL A 127 -8.16 -19.10 -2.06
N LEU A 128 -8.91 -20.17 -2.23
CA LEU A 128 -8.75 -21.44 -1.51
C LEU A 128 -8.29 -22.54 -2.48
N PRO A 129 -7.67 -23.63 -1.98
CA PRO A 129 -7.40 -24.80 -2.81
C PRO A 129 -8.68 -25.31 -3.42
N ASN A 130 -8.77 -25.28 -4.74
CA ASN A 130 -9.96 -25.67 -5.48
C ASN A 130 -9.57 -26.40 -6.77
N THR A 131 -10.11 -27.60 -6.95
CA THR A 131 -9.97 -28.34 -8.19
C THR A 131 -11.38 -28.75 -8.65
N ALA A 132 -11.88 -28.08 -9.68
CA ALA A 132 -13.23 -28.30 -10.24
C ALA A 132 -14.35 -28.22 -9.19
N GLY A 133 -14.30 -27.25 -8.27
CA GLY A 133 -15.31 -27.05 -7.22
C GLY A 133 -15.12 -27.91 -5.97
N VAL A 134 -14.01 -28.66 -5.86
CA VAL A 134 -13.73 -29.57 -4.76
C VAL A 134 -12.43 -29.22 -4.06
N LEU A 135 -12.41 -29.27 -2.74
CA LEU A 135 -11.18 -29.17 -1.93
C LEU A 135 -10.38 -30.45 -2.09
N ARG A 136 -9.25 -30.39 -2.81
CA ARG A 136 -8.41 -31.56 -3.08
C ARG A 136 -6.95 -31.23 -2.84
N GLU A 137 -6.17 -32.26 -2.48
CA GLU A 137 -4.75 -32.17 -2.16
C GLU A 137 -3.84 -32.15 -3.40
N ASP A 138 -4.27 -32.83 -4.47
CA ASP A 138 -3.52 -32.96 -5.72
C ASP A 138 -3.66 -31.76 -6.66
N GLY A 139 -4.46 -30.75 -6.27
CA GLY A 139 -4.65 -29.52 -7.03
C GLY A 139 -3.33 -28.81 -7.31
N GLN A 140 -3.19 -28.25 -8.52
CA GLN A 140 -1.98 -27.52 -8.92
C GLN A 140 -2.21 -26.01 -8.75
N ASN A 141 -1.80 -25.47 -7.61
CA ASN A 141 -1.82 -24.02 -7.35
C ASN A 141 -0.57 -23.63 -6.58
N ALA A 142 0.43 -23.12 -7.29
CA ALA A 142 1.72 -22.72 -6.71
C ALA A 142 1.59 -21.57 -5.71
N ASP A 143 0.64 -20.64 -5.92
CA ASP A 143 0.42 -19.49 -5.04
C ASP A 143 -0.09 -19.91 -3.66
N LEU A 144 -0.78 -21.05 -3.59
CA LEU A 144 -1.24 -21.68 -2.35
C LEU A 144 -0.27 -22.73 -1.81
N GLY A 145 0.84 -23.00 -2.50
CA GLY A 145 1.78 -24.06 -2.14
C GLY A 145 1.20 -25.45 -2.30
N MET A 146 0.29 -25.64 -3.25
CA MET A 146 -0.29 -26.92 -3.63
C MET A 146 0.56 -27.58 -4.75
N PRO A 147 0.61 -28.93 -4.85
CA PRO A 147 -0.12 -29.95 -4.06
C PRO A 147 0.38 -30.09 -2.64
N ARG A 148 -0.52 -30.44 -1.71
CA ARG A 148 -0.22 -30.53 -0.28
C ARG A 148 -1.19 -31.46 0.43
N ASP A 149 -0.68 -32.23 1.40
CA ASP A 149 -1.46 -32.95 2.39
C ASP A 149 -2.23 -31.96 3.27
N LEU A 150 -3.55 -31.99 3.22
CA LEU A 150 -4.44 -31.06 3.93
C LEU A 150 -5.02 -31.68 5.20
N ASN A 151 -5.11 -33.01 5.28
CA ASN A 151 -5.69 -33.72 6.42
C ASN A 151 -4.64 -34.32 7.38
N GLY A 152 -3.37 -34.35 6.97
CA GLY A 152 -2.26 -34.83 7.79
C GLY A 152 -2.08 -36.34 7.77
N ASP A 153 -2.58 -37.06 6.77
CA ASP A 153 -2.44 -38.50 6.62
C ASP A 153 -1.15 -38.92 5.87
N THR A 154 -0.36 -37.98 5.44
CA THR A 154 0.89 -38.11 4.66
C THR A 154 0.74 -38.55 3.23
N LEU A 155 -0.48 -38.65 2.71
CA LEU A 155 -0.78 -38.93 1.32
C LEU A 155 -1.31 -37.67 0.63
N ILE A 156 -1.08 -37.59 -0.67
CA ILE A 156 -1.66 -36.53 -1.49
C ILE A 156 -2.51 -37.23 -2.55
N ASP A 157 -3.80 -37.08 -2.46
CA ASP A 157 -4.73 -37.77 -3.35
C ASP A 157 -5.80 -36.84 -3.95
N ALA A 158 -6.70 -37.45 -4.73
CA ALA A 158 -7.74 -36.76 -5.45
C ALA A 158 -9.10 -36.76 -4.73
N GLU A 159 -9.15 -37.25 -3.49
CA GLU A 159 -10.39 -37.28 -2.74
C GLU A 159 -10.78 -35.89 -2.22
N SER A 160 -12.06 -35.70 -1.92
CA SER A 160 -12.56 -34.47 -1.31
C SER A 160 -12.14 -34.41 0.15
N ARG A 161 -11.49 -33.32 0.53
CA ARG A 161 -11.06 -33.06 1.90
C ARG A 161 -11.95 -32.05 2.64
N ALA A 162 -13.09 -31.67 2.07
CA ALA A 162 -13.99 -30.70 2.67
C ALA A 162 -14.50 -31.07 4.07
N ALA A 163 -14.51 -32.35 4.41
CA ALA A 163 -14.99 -32.85 5.71
C ALA A 163 -13.89 -33.09 6.76
N ASP A 164 -12.61 -33.25 6.34
CA ASP A 164 -11.54 -33.74 7.21
C ASP A 164 -10.24 -32.94 7.15
N TYR A 165 -10.21 -31.79 6.43
CA TYR A 165 -9.02 -30.97 6.37
C TYR A 165 -8.62 -30.43 7.75
N ARG A 166 -7.31 -30.41 8.01
CA ARG A 166 -6.67 -29.86 9.22
C ARG A 166 -5.82 -28.64 8.91
N ILE A 167 -5.43 -28.49 7.68
CA ILE A 167 -4.64 -27.37 7.17
C ILE A 167 -5.39 -26.79 5.97
N LEU A 168 -5.58 -25.48 5.95
CA LEU A 168 -6.21 -24.76 4.84
C LEU A 168 -5.31 -23.61 4.40
N PRO A 169 -4.59 -23.75 3.28
CA PRO A 169 -3.91 -22.61 2.65
C PRO A 169 -4.91 -21.59 2.15
N VAL A 170 -4.66 -20.33 2.42
CA VAL A 170 -5.52 -19.21 2.01
C VAL A 170 -4.66 -18.12 1.41
N LEU A 171 -5.08 -17.60 0.26
CA LEU A 171 -4.51 -16.41 -0.35
C LEU A 171 -5.60 -15.35 -0.43
N VAL A 172 -5.39 -14.21 0.21
CA VAL A 172 -6.22 -13.02 0.01
C VAL A 172 -5.58 -12.18 -1.08
N ARG A 173 -6.30 -12.03 -2.19
CA ARG A 173 -5.87 -11.25 -3.35
C ARG A 173 -6.74 -10.01 -3.47
N LEU A 174 -6.11 -8.84 -3.63
CA LEU A 174 -6.80 -7.59 -3.92
C LEU A 174 -6.29 -7.03 -5.24
N ARG A 175 -7.22 -6.63 -6.11
CA ARG A 175 -6.93 -5.97 -7.38
C ARG A 175 -7.74 -4.68 -7.47
N TRP A 176 -7.07 -3.57 -7.77
CA TRP A 176 -7.74 -2.28 -7.86
C TRP A 176 -7.12 -1.39 -8.92
N GLN A 177 -7.93 -0.47 -9.42
CA GLN A 177 -7.47 0.59 -10.33
C GLN A 177 -6.96 1.78 -9.52
N SER A 178 -5.67 2.09 -9.67
CA SER A 178 -5.06 3.31 -9.17
C SER A 178 -4.96 4.36 -10.26
N SER A 179 -4.64 5.60 -9.89
CA SER A 179 -4.38 6.70 -10.82
C SER A 179 -3.20 6.45 -11.76
N LEU A 180 -2.27 5.58 -11.39
CA LEU A 180 -1.10 5.18 -12.19
C LEU A 180 -1.24 3.80 -12.85
N GLY A 181 -2.44 3.23 -12.86
CA GLY A 181 -2.75 1.93 -13.47
C GLY A 181 -3.21 0.86 -12.49
N PRO A 182 -3.46 -0.35 -12.98
CA PRO A 182 -3.92 -1.45 -12.14
C PRO A 182 -2.86 -1.86 -11.12
N ARG A 183 -3.31 -2.21 -9.92
CA ARG A 183 -2.49 -2.63 -8.79
C ARG A 183 -3.02 -3.93 -8.21
N GLN A 184 -2.12 -4.70 -7.63
CA GLN A 184 -2.43 -5.96 -6.98
C GLN A 184 -1.65 -6.08 -5.67
N LEU A 185 -2.30 -6.67 -4.67
CA LEU A 185 -1.71 -7.09 -3.42
C LEU A 185 -2.15 -8.52 -3.14
N GLU A 186 -1.22 -9.36 -2.75
CA GLU A 186 -1.49 -10.73 -2.34
C GLU A 186 -0.95 -10.97 -0.93
N MET A 187 -1.73 -11.67 -0.12
CA MET A 187 -1.33 -12.04 1.23
C MET A 187 -1.69 -13.50 1.48
N TYR A 188 -0.66 -14.32 1.62
CA TYR A 188 -0.77 -15.74 1.91
C TYR A 188 -0.83 -16.00 3.41
N SER A 189 -1.63 -16.98 3.82
CA SER A 189 -1.65 -17.53 5.16
C SER A 189 -1.98 -19.02 5.13
N MET A 190 -1.63 -19.71 6.19
CA MET A 190 -2.01 -21.09 6.41
C MET A 190 -2.84 -21.15 7.70
N LEU A 191 -4.07 -21.59 7.60
CA LEU A 191 -4.95 -21.80 8.72
C LEU A 191 -4.83 -23.25 9.15
N VAL A 192 -4.74 -23.48 10.44
CA VAL A 192 -4.54 -24.83 11.00
C VAL A 192 -5.57 -25.06 12.10
N HIS A 193 -6.20 -26.22 12.07
CA HIS A 193 -7.08 -26.66 13.14
C HIS A 193 -6.24 -27.16 14.32
N TYR A 194 -6.35 -26.49 15.46
CA TYR A 194 -5.77 -26.95 16.71
C TYR A 194 -6.83 -27.73 17.48
N GLU A 195 -6.68 -29.04 17.57
CA GLU A 195 -7.38 -29.81 18.61
C GLU A 195 -6.67 -29.50 19.93
N GLU A 196 -7.38 -28.94 20.92
CA GLU A 196 -6.89 -28.94 22.29
C GLU A 196 -6.70 -30.41 22.72
N ALA A 197 -5.49 -30.74 23.08
CA ALA A 197 -5.22 -32.07 23.65
C ALA A 197 -6.05 -32.23 24.92
N PRO A 198 -6.69 -33.40 25.13
CA PRO A 198 -7.53 -33.70 26.28
C PRO A 198 -6.80 -33.63 27.62
#